data_f34bded6e2734fe887a3dd10e9102b79
#
_entry.id   f34bded6e2734fe887a3dd10e9102b79
#
_cell.length_a   1.000
_cell.length_b   1.000
_cell.length_c   1.000
_cell.angle_alpha   90.00
_cell.angle_beta   90.00
_cell.angle_gamma   90.00
#
_symmetry.space_group_name_H-M   'P 1'
#
loop_
_entity.id
_entity.type
_entity.pdbx_description
1 polymer ?
#
loop_
_entity_poly.entity_id
_entity_poly.type
_entity_poly.pdbx_seq_one_letter_code
_entity_poly.pdbx_strand_id
1 'polypeptide(L)'
;LGLSLASSKNIYCIDGDGAFLMHMGACAVNGCTGGDNFKYIVLNNGCHESVGGQKTVGFRIHMEAILESCGFAICRAETEAQLRQGIKRLAKQKAALVVYIRPGSRADLGRPTSTPEENKHCFMEAIQA
;
A
#
# COMPACT_ATOMS: atom_id res chain seq x y z
N LEU A 1 8.40 0.79 7.06
CA LEU A 1 8.68 0.19 8.38
C LEU A 1 9.48 1.15 9.27
N GLY A 2 10.68 1.63 8.86
CA GLY A 2 11.53 2.46 9.72
C GLY A 2 10.81 3.65 10.35
N LEU A 3 10.00 4.37 9.57
CA LEU A 3 9.19 5.48 10.06
C LEU A 3 8.15 5.04 11.11
N SER A 4 7.52 3.88 10.93
CA SER A 4 6.53 3.38 11.89
C SER A 4 7.16 2.95 13.22
N LEU A 5 8.43 2.56 13.21
CA LEU A 5 9.17 2.25 14.43
C LEU A 5 9.69 3.51 15.15
N ALA A 6 9.92 4.60 14.39
CA ALA A 6 10.46 5.85 14.91
C ALA A 6 9.39 6.91 15.27
N SER A 7 8.12 6.63 15.00
CA SER A 7 7.02 7.59 15.19
C SER A 7 5.76 6.89 15.71
N SER A 8 4.96 7.60 16.48
CA SER A 8 3.62 7.18 16.91
C SER A 8 2.53 7.45 15.86
N LYS A 9 2.85 8.17 14.78
CA LYS A 9 1.89 8.49 13.70
C LYS A 9 1.55 7.25 12.89
N ASN A 10 0.35 7.20 12.34
CA ASN A 10 -0.01 6.18 11.37
C ASN A 10 0.79 6.36 10.08
N ILE A 11 1.55 5.35 9.70
CA ILE A 11 2.36 5.33 8.49
C ILE A 11 1.67 4.43 7.46
N TYR A 12 1.23 5.03 6.37
CA TYR A 12 0.60 4.32 5.25
C TYR A 12 1.63 4.04 4.15
N CYS A 13 1.85 2.77 3.85
CA CYS A 13 2.64 2.33 2.71
C CYS A 13 1.69 1.88 1.62
N ILE A 14 1.82 2.44 0.41
CA ILE A 14 0.96 2.11 -0.74
C ILE A 14 1.85 1.55 -1.84
N ASP A 15 1.57 0.32 -2.27
CA ASP A 15 2.27 -0.37 -3.33
C ASP A 15 1.29 -0.85 -4.43
N GLY A 16 1.79 -0.98 -5.66
CA GLY A 16 1.12 -1.78 -6.68
C GLY A 16 1.40 -3.28 -6.48
N ASP A 17 0.58 -4.13 -7.09
CA ASP A 17 0.79 -5.58 -7.06
C ASP A 17 2.16 -6.01 -7.62
N GLY A 18 2.67 -5.31 -8.61
CA GLY A 18 4.00 -5.55 -9.15
C GLY A 18 5.10 -5.27 -8.12
N ALA A 19 5.02 -4.17 -7.38
CA ALA A 19 5.98 -3.84 -6.32
C ALA A 19 5.88 -4.85 -5.17
N PHE A 20 4.68 -5.21 -4.75
CA PHE A 20 4.43 -6.28 -3.76
C PHE A 20 5.12 -7.59 -4.17
N LEU A 21 4.94 -8.03 -5.42
CA LEU A 21 5.52 -9.28 -5.92
C LEU A 21 7.05 -9.26 -5.95
N MET A 22 7.63 -8.14 -6.38
CA MET A 22 9.10 -7.99 -6.44
C MET A 22 9.77 -7.99 -5.07
N HIS A 23 9.06 -7.54 -4.03
CA HIS A 23 9.59 -7.40 -2.67
C HIS A 23 8.77 -8.15 -1.62
N MET A 24 8.18 -9.28 -1.99
CA MET A 24 7.26 -10.06 -1.13
C MET A 24 7.90 -10.45 0.21
N GLY A 25 9.19 -10.71 0.25
CA GLY A 25 9.92 -11.00 1.50
C GLY A 25 9.87 -9.86 2.52
N ALA A 26 9.74 -8.61 2.09
CA ALA A 26 9.57 -7.48 2.99
C ALA A 26 8.25 -7.53 3.78
N CYS A 27 7.23 -8.22 3.26
CA CYS A 27 5.94 -8.37 3.96
C CYS A 27 6.10 -9.15 5.27
N ALA A 28 6.94 -10.19 5.27
CA ALA A 28 7.22 -10.97 6.48
C ALA A 28 7.88 -10.08 7.56
N VAL A 29 8.90 -9.31 7.17
CA VAL A 29 9.58 -8.38 8.09
C VAL A 29 8.63 -7.31 8.60
N ASN A 30 7.88 -6.68 7.69
CA ASN A 30 6.94 -5.61 8.04
C ASN A 30 5.80 -6.11 8.94
N GLY A 31 5.26 -7.28 8.63
CA GLY A 31 4.18 -7.88 9.40
C GLY A 31 4.60 -8.35 10.79
N CYS A 32 5.81 -8.93 10.91
CA CYS A 32 6.32 -9.39 12.21
C CYS A 32 6.86 -8.24 13.09
N THR A 33 7.45 -7.20 12.49
CA THR A 33 8.16 -6.14 13.22
C THR A 33 7.33 -4.86 13.35
N GLY A 34 6.44 -4.57 12.39
CA GLY A 34 5.62 -3.34 12.40
C GLY A 34 4.61 -3.33 13.54
N GLY A 35 4.46 -2.16 14.17
CA GLY A 35 3.43 -1.90 15.17
C GLY A 35 2.06 -1.63 14.56
N ASP A 36 1.09 -1.33 15.44
CA ASP A 36 -0.30 -1.02 15.03
C ASP A 36 -0.42 0.23 14.15
N ASN A 37 0.60 1.09 14.15
CA ASN A 37 0.66 2.27 13.32
C ASN A 37 1.18 2.02 11.89
N PHE A 38 1.63 0.80 11.55
CA PHE A 38 2.01 0.43 10.17
C PHE A 38 0.79 -0.06 9.38
N LYS A 39 0.46 0.65 8.32
CA LYS A 39 -0.70 0.41 7.46
C LYS A 39 -0.25 0.09 6.05
N TYR A 40 -0.62 -1.07 5.52
CA TYR A 40 -0.20 -1.48 4.20
C TYR A 40 -1.38 -1.53 3.23
N ILE A 41 -1.23 -0.92 2.06
CA ILE A 41 -2.25 -0.91 1.01
C ILE A 41 -1.63 -1.42 -0.28
N VAL A 42 -2.20 -2.48 -0.86
CA VAL A 42 -1.79 -3.03 -2.15
C VAL A 42 -2.87 -2.73 -3.18
N LEU A 43 -2.51 -1.99 -4.22
CA LEU A 43 -3.36 -1.71 -5.37
C LEU A 43 -3.09 -2.78 -6.43
N ASN A 44 -4.01 -3.74 -6.55
CA ASN A 44 -3.88 -4.86 -7.50
C ASN A 44 -4.68 -4.55 -8.77
N ASN A 45 -3.98 -4.18 -9.83
CA ASN A 45 -4.53 -4.02 -11.18
C ASN A 45 -4.08 -5.13 -12.15
N GLY A 46 -3.30 -6.09 -11.69
CA GLY A 46 -2.81 -7.22 -12.47
C GLY A 46 -1.77 -6.87 -13.52
N CYS A 47 -1.13 -5.69 -13.44
CA CYS A 47 -0.12 -5.29 -14.42
C CYS A 47 0.90 -4.28 -13.89
N HIS A 48 2.05 -4.24 -14.53
CA HIS A 48 3.09 -3.22 -14.35
C HIS A 48 2.81 -1.99 -15.24
N GLU A 49 1.78 -1.24 -14.94
CA GLU A 49 1.26 -0.19 -15.81
C GLU A 49 2.26 0.94 -16.06
N SER A 50 3.06 1.31 -15.07
CA SER A 50 4.06 2.38 -15.15
C SER A 50 5.26 2.06 -16.05
N VAL A 51 5.47 0.78 -16.41
CA VAL A 51 6.64 0.32 -17.17
C VAL A 51 6.26 -0.53 -18.39
N GLY A 52 5.10 -0.28 -19.00
CA GLY A 52 4.70 -0.88 -20.27
C GLY A 52 3.51 -1.84 -20.21
N GLY A 53 2.84 -1.96 -19.07
CA GLY A 53 1.58 -2.69 -18.94
C GLY A 53 1.71 -4.21 -18.95
N GLN A 54 2.90 -4.76 -18.69
CA GLN A 54 3.10 -6.21 -18.61
C GLN A 54 2.22 -6.80 -17.50
N LYS A 55 1.59 -7.93 -17.78
CA LYS A 55 0.75 -8.63 -16.82
C LYS A 55 1.57 -9.17 -15.65
N THR A 56 1.04 -8.98 -14.44
CA THR A 56 1.54 -9.65 -13.24
C THR A 56 0.75 -10.94 -12.98
N VAL A 57 1.15 -11.66 -11.94
CA VAL A 57 0.37 -12.79 -11.40
C VAL A 57 -0.58 -12.37 -10.27
N GLY A 58 -0.76 -11.07 -10.06
CA GLY A 58 -1.52 -10.51 -8.94
C GLY A 58 -2.95 -11.01 -8.80
N PHE A 59 -3.63 -11.33 -9.92
CA PHE A 59 -4.96 -11.93 -9.89
C PHE A 59 -4.96 -13.47 -9.81
N ARG A 60 -3.80 -14.10 -9.82
CA ARG A 60 -3.65 -15.56 -9.83
C ARG A 60 -3.15 -16.13 -8.51
N ILE A 61 -2.80 -15.29 -7.56
CA ILE A 61 -2.34 -15.65 -6.22
C ILE A 61 -3.28 -15.08 -5.16
N HIS A 62 -3.24 -15.65 -3.97
CA HIS A 62 -4.00 -15.16 -2.81
C HIS A 62 -3.12 -14.22 -1.99
N MET A 63 -3.03 -12.93 -2.41
CA MET A 63 -2.24 -11.92 -1.69
C MET A 63 -2.67 -11.76 -0.25
N GLU A 64 -3.98 -11.82 0.01
CA GLU A 64 -4.55 -11.74 1.34
C GLU A 64 -3.99 -12.83 2.26
N ALA A 65 -3.96 -14.08 1.80
CA ALA A 65 -3.44 -15.19 2.59
C ALA A 65 -1.93 -15.06 2.86
N ILE A 66 -1.16 -14.54 1.91
CA ILE A 66 0.26 -14.25 2.07
C ILE A 66 0.45 -13.19 3.15
N LEU A 67 -0.28 -12.09 3.07
CA LEU A 67 -0.19 -10.98 4.03
C LEU A 67 -0.70 -11.40 5.42
N GLU A 68 -1.75 -12.21 5.49
CA GLU A 68 -2.25 -12.77 6.74
C GLU A 68 -1.21 -13.64 7.43
N SER A 69 -0.55 -14.54 6.68
CA SER A 69 0.53 -15.38 7.20
C SER A 69 1.76 -14.58 7.67
N CYS A 70 1.94 -13.36 7.16
CA CYS A 70 2.94 -12.41 7.62
C CYS A 70 2.50 -11.62 8.88
N GLY A 71 1.29 -11.84 9.40
CA GLY A 71 0.82 -11.20 10.65
C GLY A 71 0.03 -9.91 10.48
N PHE A 72 -0.52 -9.64 9.29
CA PHE A 72 -1.45 -8.53 9.08
C PHE A 72 -2.90 -8.97 9.28
N ALA A 73 -3.71 -8.12 9.89
CA ALA A 73 -5.16 -8.22 9.76
C ALA A 73 -5.56 -7.81 8.34
N ILE A 74 -6.45 -8.58 7.70
CA ILE A 74 -6.73 -8.41 6.28
C ILE A 74 -8.04 -7.66 6.04
N CYS A 75 -7.97 -6.73 5.08
CA CYS A 75 -9.10 -6.11 4.42
C CYS A 75 -8.99 -6.32 2.90
N ARG A 76 -10.13 -6.53 2.25
CA ARG A 76 -10.26 -6.63 0.79
C ARG A 76 -11.25 -5.60 0.29
N ALA A 77 -10.99 -4.98 -0.84
CA ALA A 77 -11.90 -4.05 -1.47
C ALA A 77 -11.94 -4.23 -2.99
N GLU A 78 -13.13 -4.33 -3.55
CA GLU A 78 -13.45 -4.33 -4.98
C GLU A 78 -14.46 -3.23 -5.33
N THR A 79 -15.05 -2.61 -4.32
CA THR A 79 -16.01 -1.52 -4.44
C THR A 79 -15.61 -0.34 -3.57
N GLU A 80 -16.12 0.85 -3.91
CA GLU A 80 -15.87 2.05 -3.12
C GLU A 80 -16.33 1.89 -1.65
N ALA A 81 -17.46 1.25 -1.42
CA ALA A 81 -17.97 1.02 -0.07
C ALA A 81 -17.02 0.15 0.77
N GLN A 82 -16.49 -0.93 0.16
CA GLN A 82 -15.50 -1.81 0.79
C GLN A 82 -14.17 -1.07 1.04
N LEU A 83 -13.73 -0.24 0.09
CA LEU A 83 -12.54 0.60 0.25
C LEU A 83 -12.68 1.53 1.45
N ARG A 84 -13.78 2.27 1.54
CA ARG A 84 -14.05 3.17 2.67
C ARG A 84 -14.09 2.42 4.02
N GLN A 85 -14.68 1.23 4.05
CA GLN A 85 -14.70 0.39 5.24
C GLN A 85 -13.29 -0.13 5.59
N GLY A 86 -12.53 -0.57 4.59
CA GLY A 86 -11.15 -1.02 4.75
C GLY A 86 -10.25 0.06 5.35
N ILE A 87 -10.31 1.28 4.83
CA ILE A 87 -9.54 2.43 5.35
C ILE A 87 -9.89 2.70 6.83
N LYS A 88 -11.18 2.65 7.20
CA LYS A 88 -11.60 2.83 8.60
C LYS A 88 -11.04 1.73 9.53
N ARG A 89 -10.90 0.50 9.03
CA ARG A 89 -10.29 -0.60 9.80
C ARG A 89 -8.77 -0.42 9.91
N LEU A 90 -8.11 -0.04 8.81
CA LEU A 90 -6.67 0.25 8.82
C LEU A 90 -6.30 1.28 9.89
N ALA A 91 -7.12 2.31 10.08
CA ALA A 91 -6.84 3.36 11.06
C ALA A 91 -6.72 2.85 12.51
N LYS A 92 -7.30 1.68 12.82
CA LYS A 92 -7.44 1.18 14.20
C LYS A 92 -6.38 0.15 14.61
N GLN A 93 -5.75 -0.53 13.67
CA GLN A 93 -4.83 -1.65 13.96
C GLN A 93 -3.85 -1.87 12.81
N LYS A 94 -2.79 -2.65 13.03
CA LYS A 94 -1.92 -3.15 11.97
C LYS A 94 -2.74 -4.01 11.02
N ALA A 95 -2.87 -3.54 9.78
CA ALA A 95 -3.64 -4.26 8.78
C ALA A 95 -3.08 -4.03 7.38
N ALA A 96 -3.39 -4.95 6.48
CA ALA A 96 -3.19 -4.81 5.05
C ALA A 96 -4.54 -4.73 4.33
N LEU A 97 -4.66 -3.82 3.38
CA LEU A 97 -5.82 -3.66 2.52
C LEU A 97 -5.43 -3.97 1.09
N VAL A 98 -5.95 -5.04 0.53
CA VAL A 98 -5.80 -5.37 -0.89
C VAL A 98 -6.98 -4.79 -1.66
N VAL A 99 -6.69 -3.89 -2.57
CA VAL A 99 -7.69 -3.19 -3.39
C VAL A 99 -7.58 -3.68 -4.82
N TYR A 100 -8.63 -4.31 -5.31
CA TYR A 100 -8.72 -4.77 -6.69
C TYR A 100 -9.26 -3.65 -7.57
N ILE A 101 -8.44 -3.19 -8.52
CA ILE A 101 -8.75 -2.07 -9.40
C ILE A 101 -8.60 -2.48 -10.87
N ARG A 102 -9.26 -1.76 -11.75
CA ARG A 102 -9.11 -1.96 -13.19
C ARG A 102 -7.77 -1.37 -13.65
N PRO A 103 -7.08 -2.01 -14.60
CA PRO A 103 -5.94 -1.40 -15.26
C PRO A 103 -6.39 -0.17 -16.07
N GLY A 104 -5.46 0.74 -16.32
CA GLY A 104 -5.69 1.98 -17.06
C GLY A 104 -5.67 3.22 -16.16
N SER A 105 -5.05 4.28 -16.64
CA SER A 105 -5.03 5.58 -16.00
C SER A 105 -6.12 6.49 -16.55
N ARG A 106 -6.59 7.41 -15.72
CA ARG A 106 -7.53 8.46 -16.17
C ARG A 106 -6.83 9.37 -17.19
N ALA A 107 -7.56 9.74 -18.25
CA ALA A 107 -7.02 10.61 -19.30
C ALA A 107 -6.72 12.04 -18.80
N ASP A 108 -7.42 12.47 -17.74
CA ASP A 108 -7.31 13.79 -17.11
C ASP A 108 -6.37 13.80 -15.90
N LEU A 109 -5.51 12.80 -15.75
CA LEU A 109 -4.58 12.72 -14.63
C LEU A 109 -3.48 13.78 -14.79
N GLY A 110 -3.44 14.74 -13.88
CA GLY A 110 -2.37 15.73 -13.81
C GLY A 110 -1.04 15.13 -13.41
N ARG A 111 0.03 15.89 -13.60
CA ARG A 111 1.35 15.56 -13.06
C ARG A 111 1.60 16.39 -11.81
N PRO A 112 2.37 15.88 -10.83
CA PRO A 112 2.83 16.70 -9.71
C PRO A 112 3.55 17.94 -10.21
N THR A 113 3.27 19.08 -9.62
CA THR A 113 3.92 20.37 -9.92
C THR A 113 5.09 20.67 -9.00
N SER A 114 5.17 19.96 -7.87
CA SER A 114 6.26 20.06 -6.91
C SER A 114 7.51 19.30 -7.36
N THR A 115 8.67 19.84 -7.05
CA THR A 115 9.96 19.14 -7.26
C THR A 115 10.15 18.01 -6.26
N PRO A 116 11.04 17.03 -6.53
CA PRO A 116 11.38 15.98 -5.55
C PRO A 116 11.92 16.55 -4.23
N GLU A 117 12.67 17.64 -4.27
CA GLU A 117 13.20 18.33 -3.09
C GLU A 117 12.08 18.93 -2.25
N GLU A 118 11.14 19.63 -2.87
CA GLU A 118 9.96 20.20 -2.18
C GLU A 118 9.13 19.09 -1.54
N ASN A 119 8.88 17.99 -2.25
CA ASN A 119 8.16 16.84 -1.70
C ASN A 119 8.89 16.24 -0.49
N LYS A 120 10.22 16.13 -0.55
CA LYS A 120 11.03 15.67 0.58
C LYS A 120 10.86 16.59 1.79
N HIS A 121 10.97 17.91 1.59
CA HIS A 121 10.84 18.89 2.69
C HIS A 121 9.45 18.80 3.33
N CYS A 122 8.36 18.85 2.55
CA CYS A 122 7.00 18.71 3.04
C CYS A 122 6.79 17.41 3.82
N PHE A 123 7.34 16.30 3.32
CA PHE A 123 7.24 15.00 3.99
C PHE A 123 8.00 15.00 5.33
N MET A 124 9.21 15.55 5.37
CA MET A 124 10.01 15.64 6.60
C MET A 124 9.35 16.51 7.65
N GLU A 125 8.78 17.66 7.27
CA GLU A 125 8.01 18.52 8.16
C GLU A 125 6.79 17.78 8.74
N ALA A 126 6.04 17.08 7.89
CA ALA A 126 4.87 16.30 8.32
C ALA A 126 5.22 15.17 9.31
N ILE A 127 6.43 14.61 9.25
CA ILE A 127 6.89 13.58 10.20
C ILE A 127 7.28 14.22 11.55
N GLN A 128 7.88 15.41 11.53
CA GLN A 128 8.38 16.09 12.73
C GLN A 128 7.28 16.82 13.51
N ALA A 129 6.21 17.25 12.85
CA ALA A 129 5.04 17.88 13.46
C ALA A 129 4.21 16.88 14.27
#